data_92c06b61814c3915166205639fc84a6b
#
_entry.id   92c06b61814c3915166205639fc84a6b
#
_cell.length_a   1.000
_cell.length_b   1.000
_cell.length_c   1.000
_cell.angle_alpha   90.00
_cell.angle_beta   90.00
_cell.angle_gamma   90.00
#
_symmetry.space_group_name_H-M   'P 1'
#
loop_
_entity.id
_entity.type
_entity.pdbx_description
1 polymer ?
#
loop_
_entity_poly.entity_id
_entity_poly.type
_entity_poly.pdbx_seq_one_letter_code
_entity_poly.pdbx_strand_id
1 'polypeptide(L)'
;MMSGLIVRHDEGSVRTLTLNRPEKLNALSSTLVEDLSVALMETAGDPQVRVVVIAGAGRSFCAGYDLAEDAPVGDEAIARSLRNSLDRLLEIYDLPQPVIARVQGHCLAGGCDLMMMCDLVVASDDAIFGQPEIRFGSAVVAQALPWLIGARRAKELVLAGGEIDAPTALDYGLVNRVVPAADLEPVTHELARTLAMVDPGVMRLTKRSVNAGWEEAGFRRALVTGVDLAAEIESTPSPERAEFDRIVTEQGLKEAVRWRDERFKGPRA
;
A
#
# COMPACT_ATOMS: atom_id res chain seq x y z
N MET A 1 15.08 3.51 -19.22
CA MET A 1 14.26 4.74 -19.09
C MET A 1 13.01 4.36 -18.34
N MET A 2 12.68 5.08 -17.26
CA MET A 2 11.41 4.86 -16.53
C MET A 2 10.24 5.11 -17.50
N SER A 3 9.19 4.31 -17.35
CA SER A 3 8.02 4.34 -18.25
C SER A 3 7.13 5.60 -18.11
N GLY A 4 7.43 6.46 -17.12
CA GLY A 4 6.60 7.62 -16.77
C GLY A 4 5.46 7.28 -15.79
N LEU A 5 5.42 6.06 -15.28
CA LEU A 5 4.43 5.64 -14.29
C LEU A 5 4.76 6.12 -12.86
N ILE A 6 5.99 6.54 -12.62
CA ILE A 6 6.40 7.30 -11.43
C ILE A 6 6.84 8.69 -11.86
N VAL A 7 6.15 9.71 -11.35
CA VAL A 7 6.54 11.11 -11.56
C VAL A 7 7.33 11.57 -10.33
N ARG A 8 8.56 11.99 -10.57
CA ARG A 8 9.45 12.53 -9.54
C ARG A 8 9.37 14.04 -9.53
N HIS A 9 9.25 14.61 -8.33
CA HIS A 9 9.37 16.05 -8.10
C HIS A 9 10.23 16.29 -6.85
N ASP A 10 11.26 17.12 -6.97
CA ASP A 10 12.15 17.47 -5.87
C ASP A 10 11.91 18.95 -5.47
N GLU A 11 11.57 19.20 -4.21
CA GLU A 11 11.47 20.52 -3.59
C GLU A 11 12.47 20.62 -2.44
N GLY A 12 13.59 21.30 -2.67
CA GLY A 12 14.71 21.33 -1.73
C GLY A 12 15.24 19.91 -1.49
N SER A 13 15.19 19.43 -0.26
CA SER A 13 15.63 18.09 0.12
C SER A 13 14.48 17.10 0.30
N VAL A 14 13.28 17.44 -0.15
CA VAL A 14 12.10 16.56 -0.17
C VAL A 14 11.86 16.06 -1.58
N ARG A 15 11.81 14.75 -1.75
CA ARG A 15 11.46 14.08 -3.01
C ARG A 15 10.06 13.52 -2.93
N THR A 16 9.20 13.93 -3.87
CA THR A 16 7.88 13.32 -4.06
C THR A 16 7.93 12.34 -5.21
N LEU A 17 7.53 11.09 -4.94
CA LEU A 17 7.33 10.01 -5.91
C LEU A 17 5.83 9.80 -6.08
N THR A 18 5.29 10.18 -7.23
CA THR A 18 3.85 10.10 -7.49
C THR A 18 3.56 8.91 -8.38
N LEU A 19 2.72 7.98 -7.88
CA LEU A 19 2.13 6.90 -8.68
C LEU A 19 1.24 7.54 -9.76
N ASN A 20 1.53 7.31 -11.04
CA ASN A 20 0.94 8.07 -12.14
C ASN A 20 0.19 7.17 -13.14
N ARG A 21 -0.88 6.53 -12.64
CA ARG A 21 -1.89 5.81 -13.44
C ARG A 21 -3.31 6.21 -12.97
N PRO A 22 -3.65 7.51 -12.97
CA PRO A 22 -4.90 7.99 -12.36
C PRO A 22 -6.16 7.39 -12.99
N GLU A 23 -6.13 7.03 -14.28
CA GLU A 23 -7.23 6.37 -15.00
C GLU A 23 -7.51 4.94 -14.50
N LYS A 24 -6.52 4.32 -13.85
CA LYS A 24 -6.60 3.00 -13.19
C LYS A 24 -6.56 3.11 -11.66
N LEU A 25 -6.85 4.29 -11.08
CA LEU A 25 -6.75 4.57 -9.64
C LEU A 25 -5.37 4.17 -9.07
N ASN A 26 -4.31 4.36 -9.85
CA ASN A 26 -2.92 4.03 -9.52
C ASN A 26 -2.69 2.56 -9.15
N ALA A 27 -3.46 1.64 -9.77
CA ALA A 27 -3.27 0.22 -9.56
C ALA A 27 -1.83 -0.22 -9.87
N LEU A 28 -1.29 -1.06 -9.00
CA LEU A 28 0.10 -1.55 -9.01
C LEU A 28 0.27 -2.58 -10.12
N SER A 29 0.62 -2.13 -11.33
CA SER A 29 1.11 -3.01 -12.36
C SER A 29 2.57 -3.39 -12.11
N SER A 30 3.02 -4.51 -12.70
CA SER A 30 4.41 -4.95 -12.63
C SER A 30 5.40 -3.85 -13.04
N THR A 31 5.08 -3.10 -14.09
CA THR A 31 5.91 -1.97 -14.56
C THR A 31 5.92 -0.81 -13.57
N LEU A 32 4.77 -0.46 -12.94
CA LEU A 32 4.73 0.61 -11.96
C LEU A 32 5.53 0.25 -10.71
N VAL A 33 5.41 -1.00 -10.24
CA VAL A 33 6.18 -1.51 -9.08
C VAL A 33 7.67 -1.48 -9.37
N GLU A 34 8.10 -1.89 -10.57
CA GLU A 34 9.52 -1.85 -10.97
C GLU A 34 10.03 -0.39 -11.07
N ASP A 35 9.28 0.52 -11.69
CA ASP A 35 9.64 1.94 -11.74
C ASP A 35 9.74 2.57 -10.34
N LEU A 36 8.85 2.20 -9.41
CA LEU A 36 8.92 2.66 -8.02
C LEU A 36 10.19 2.14 -7.33
N SER A 37 10.51 0.86 -7.51
CA SER A 37 11.73 0.25 -6.97
C SER A 37 13.00 0.96 -7.48
N VAL A 38 13.08 1.24 -8.79
CA VAL A 38 14.19 2.00 -9.37
C VAL A 38 14.28 3.40 -8.75
N ALA A 39 13.15 4.11 -8.62
CA ALA A 39 13.11 5.44 -8.01
C ALA A 39 13.53 5.42 -6.53
N LEU A 40 13.17 4.39 -5.77
CA LEU A 40 13.60 4.21 -4.37
C LEU A 40 15.09 3.92 -4.27
N MET A 41 15.64 3.05 -5.14
CA MET A 41 17.09 2.79 -5.19
C MET A 41 17.89 4.05 -5.50
N GLU A 42 17.48 4.83 -6.52
CA GLU A 42 18.11 6.11 -6.83
C GLU A 42 18.04 7.08 -5.66
N THR A 43 16.92 7.09 -4.94
CA THR A 43 16.71 7.95 -3.78
C THR A 43 17.60 7.55 -2.60
N ALA A 44 17.75 6.25 -2.34
CA ALA A 44 18.62 5.74 -1.27
C ALA A 44 20.08 6.20 -1.42
N GLY A 45 20.56 6.31 -2.67
CA GLY A 45 21.90 6.75 -3.01
C GLY A 45 22.09 8.27 -3.15
N ASP A 46 21.02 9.06 -3.06
CA ASP A 46 21.07 10.52 -3.30
C ASP A 46 21.25 11.30 -1.98
N PRO A 47 22.45 11.87 -1.71
CA PRO A 47 22.70 12.62 -0.47
C PRO A 47 21.94 13.94 -0.37
N GLN A 48 21.34 14.42 -1.45
CA GLN A 48 20.54 15.64 -1.44
C GLN A 48 19.12 15.38 -0.93
N VAL A 49 18.64 14.14 -0.98
CA VAL A 49 17.29 13.77 -0.53
C VAL A 49 17.31 13.36 0.93
N ARG A 50 16.54 14.06 1.75
CA ARG A 50 16.41 13.82 3.19
C ARG A 50 15.08 13.17 3.58
N VAL A 51 14.02 13.41 2.81
CA VAL A 51 12.66 12.89 3.05
C VAL A 51 12.03 12.50 1.73
N VAL A 52 11.28 11.41 1.74
CA VAL A 52 10.48 10.94 0.60
C VAL A 52 8.99 11.11 0.92
N VAL A 53 8.23 11.57 -0.05
CA VAL A 53 6.77 11.53 -0.04
C VAL A 53 6.32 10.59 -1.16
N ILE A 54 5.51 9.58 -0.84
CA ILE A 54 4.82 8.75 -1.83
C ILE A 54 3.38 9.25 -1.93
N ALA A 55 2.92 9.52 -3.15
CA ALA A 55 1.60 10.08 -3.42
C ALA A 55 0.95 9.38 -4.62
N GLY A 56 -0.37 9.48 -4.75
CA GLY A 56 -1.10 9.05 -5.95
C GLY A 56 -1.52 10.24 -6.81
N ALA A 57 -1.43 10.12 -8.14
CA ALA A 57 -2.01 11.09 -9.05
C ALA A 57 -3.54 10.97 -9.09
N GLY A 58 -4.22 12.09 -9.29
CA GLY A 58 -5.68 12.12 -9.45
C GLY A 58 -6.44 11.91 -8.15
N ARG A 59 -7.56 11.17 -8.22
CA ARG A 59 -8.56 11.08 -7.15
C ARG A 59 -8.30 10.01 -6.08
N SER A 60 -7.26 9.21 -6.22
CA SER A 60 -6.99 8.09 -5.29
C SER A 60 -5.49 7.93 -5.07
N PHE A 61 -5.13 7.44 -3.91
CA PHE A 61 -3.75 7.04 -3.64
C PHE A 61 -3.39 5.80 -4.47
N CYS A 62 -4.01 4.66 -4.19
CA CYS A 62 -3.78 3.40 -4.90
C CYS A 62 -4.89 2.38 -4.59
N ALA A 63 -5.46 1.75 -5.62
CA ALA A 63 -6.54 0.78 -5.46
C ALA A 63 -6.08 -0.68 -5.31
N GLY A 64 -4.77 -0.93 -5.20
CA GLY A 64 -4.19 -2.26 -5.07
C GLY A 64 -3.52 -2.77 -6.34
N TYR A 65 -3.24 -4.06 -6.41
CA TYR A 65 -2.63 -4.68 -7.59
C TYR A 65 -3.55 -4.64 -8.81
N ASP A 66 -2.95 -4.51 -10.01
CA ASP A 66 -3.72 -4.44 -11.26
C ASP A 66 -4.27 -5.82 -11.63
N LEU A 67 -5.56 -6.03 -11.36
CA LEU A 67 -6.28 -7.27 -11.65
C LEU A 67 -6.49 -7.53 -13.15
N ALA A 68 -6.05 -6.61 -14.02
CA ALA A 68 -6.09 -6.80 -15.47
C ALA A 68 -4.77 -7.37 -16.03
N GLU A 69 -3.73 -7.50 -15.22
CA GLU A 69 -2.50 -8.21 -15.59
C GLU A 69 -2.69 -9.72 -15.47
N ASP A 70 -1.99 -10.46 -16.33
CA ASP A 70 -2.02 -11.92 -16.29
C ASP A 70 -1.46 -12.44 -14.95
N ALA A 71 -2.25 -13.26 -14.28
CA ALA A 71 -1.81 -13.91 -13.05
C ALA A 71 -0.71 -14.94 -13.34
N PRO A 72 0.27 -15.12 -12.46
CA PRO A 72 1.27 -16.17 -12.60
C PRO A 72 0.60 -17.55 -12.56
N VAL A 73 1.07 -18.48 -13.41
CA VAL A 73 0.50 -19.83 -13.51
C VAL A 73 1.41 -20.84 -12.81
N GLY A 74 0.82 -21.60 -11.87
CA GLY A 74 1.48 -22.64 -11.08
C GLY A 74 2.06 -22.13 -9.77
N ASP A 75 2.04 -23.02 -8.77
CA ASP A 75 2.32 -22.70 -7.36
C ASP A 75 3.67 -22.02 -7.14
N GLU A 76 4.73 -22.50 -7.82
CA GLU A 76 6.05 -21.88 -7.70
C GLU A 76 6.10 -20.45 -8.28
N ALA A 77 5.40 -20.21 -9.38
CA ALA A 77 5.34 -18.88 -10.00
C ALA A 77 4.53 -17.91 -9.14
N ILE A 78 3.42 -18.37 -8.57
CA ILE A 78 2.57 -17.63 -7.63
C ILE A 78 3.41 -17.24 -6.40
N ALA A 79 4.03 -18.23 -5.75
CA ALA A 79 4.83 -17.99 -4.54
C ALA A 79 6.00 -17.02 -4.81
N ARG A 80 6.67 -17.15 -5.95
CA ARG A 80 7.75 -16.23 -6.36
C ARG A 80 7.23 -14.82 -6.60
N SER A 81 6.10 -14.67 -7.26
CA SER A 81 5.49 -13.36 -7.53
C SER A 81 5.12 -12.64 -6.25
N LEU A 82 4.47 -13.33 -5.30
CA LEU A 82 4.09 -12.75 -4.01
C LEU A 82 5.30 -12.38 -3.15
N ARG A 83 6.34 -13.21 -3.14
CA ARG A 83 7.59 -12.87 -2.45
C ARG A 83 8.27 -11.65 -3.05
N ASN A 84 8.34 -11.56 -4.38
CA ASN A 84 8.86 -10.37 -5.05
C ASN A 84 8.02 -9.13 -4.70
N SER A 85 6.70 -9.25 -4.63
CA SER A 85 5.83 -8.14 -4.22
C SER A 85 6.14 -7.70 -2.79
N LEU A 86 6.31 -8.62 -1.85
CA LEU A 86 6.73 -8.28 -0.48
C LEU A 86 8.10 -7.61 -0.45
N ASP A 87 9.08 -8.13 -1.20
CA ASP A 87 10.43 -7.57 -1.25
C ASP A 87 10.40 -6.12 -1.74
N ARG A 88 9.59 -5.81 -2.79
CA ARG A 88 9.40 -4.45 -3.29
C ARG A 88 8.75 -3.52 -2.27
N LEU A 89 7.78 -4.01 -1.51
CA LEU A 89 7.18 -3.24 -0.41
C LEU A 89 8.18 -2.96 0.72
N LEU A 90 9.02 -3.95 1.06
CA LEU A 90 10.06 -3.79 2.08
C LEU A 90 11.16 -2.79 1.68
N GLU A 91 11.38 -2.51 0.40
CA GLU A 91 12.28 -1.44 -0.04
C GLU A 91 11.87 -0.07 0.52
N ILE A 92 10.55 0.19 0.70
CA ILE A 92 10.04 1.42 1.31
C ILE A 92 10.38 1.45 2.81
N TYR A 93 10.11 0.35 3.52
CA TYR A 93 10.38 0.20 4.95
C TYR A 93 11.88 0.33 5.27
N ASP A 94 12.74 -0.24 4.42
CA ASP A 94 14.20 -0.26 4.59
C ASP A 94 14.89 1.03 4.10
N LEU A 95 14.17 1.92 3.41
CA LEU A 95 14.76 3.16 2.89
C LEU A 95 15.42 3.96 4.02
N PRO A 96 16.68 4.43 3.87
CA PRO A 96 17.35 5.19 4.93
C PRO A 96 16.69 6.54 5.26
N GLN A 97 16.01 7.15 4.28
CA GLN A 97 15.23 8.35 4.46
C GLN A 97 13.86 8.01 5.07
N PRO A 98 13.27 8.89 5.89
CA PRO A 98 11.88 8.75 6.29
C PRO A 98 10.95 8.91 5.08
N VAL A 99 9.89 8.08 5.05
CA VAL A 99 8.90 8.03 3.98
C VAL A 99 7.53 8.44 4.54
N ILE A 100 6.88 9.38 3.88
CA ILE A 100 5.52 9.82 4.22
C ILE A 100 4.58 9.39 3.09
N ALA A 101 3.52 8.65 3.41
CA ALA A 101 2.42 8.45 2.48
C ALA A 101 1.46 9.65 2.52
N ARG A 102 1.16 10.25 1.36
CA ARG A 102 0.15 11.29 1.16
C ARG A 102 -1.06 10.65 0.51
N VAL A 103 -2.10 10.40 1.30
CA VAL A 103 -3.22 9.54 0.92
C VAL A 103 -4.50 10.33 0.72
N GLN A 104 -5.09 10.24 -0.47
CA GLN A 104 -6.44 10.73 -0.80
C GLN A 104 -7.26 9.62 -1.44
N GLY A 105 -8.59 9.69 -1.28
CA GLY A 105 -9.53 8.74 -1.89
C GLY A 105 -9.21 7.29 -1.53
N HIS A 106 -9.21 6.39 -2.49
CA HIS A 106 -9.00 4.96 -2.22
C HIS A 106 -7.53 4.63 -1.95
N CYS A 107 -7.31 3.94 -0.82
CA CYS A 107 -6.09 3.27 -0.42
C CYS A 107 -6.47 1.83 -0.06
N LEU A 108 -6.53 0.93 -1.05
CA LEU A 108 -7.12 -0.40 -0.90
C LEU A 108 -6.13 -1.50 -1.28
N ALA A 109 -6.29 -2.67 -0.69
CA ALA A 109 -5.53 -3.87 -1.05
C ALA A 109 -4.00 -3.62 -1.01
N GLY A 110 -3.26 -3.97 -2.05
CA GLY A 110 -1.83 -3.66 -2.18
C GLY A 110 -1.48 -2.17 -2.03
N GLY A 111 -2.43 -1.25 -2.21
CA GLY A 111 -2.26 0.18 -1.89
C GLY A 111 -2.17 0.43 -0.39
N CYS A 112 -2.94 -0.30 0.43
CA CYS A 112 -2.77 -0.33 1.88
C CYS A 112 -1.43 -0.95 2.25
N ASP A 113 -1.03 -2.05 1.59
CA ASP A 113 0.26 -2.69 1.85
C ASP A 113 1.41 -1.70 1.63
N LEU A 114 1.39 -0.95 0.51
CA LEU A 114 2.37 0.07 0.20
C LEU A 114 2.38 1.19 1.26
N MET A 115 1.20 1.72 1.60
CA MET A 115 1.06 2.78 2.61
C MET A 115 1.58 2.34 3.98
N MET A 116 1.29 1.10 4.40
CA MET A 116 1.74 0.54 5.68
C MET A 116 3.25 0.36 5.80
N MET A 117 3.98 0.31 4.68
CA MET A 117 5.45 0.28 4.68
C MET A 117 6.06 1.67 4.80
N CYS A 118 5.29 2.75 4.68
CA CYS A 118 5.75 4.11 4.95
C CYS A 118 5.87 4.37 6.46
N ASP A 119 6.76 5.29 6.84
CA ASP A 119 6.98 5.63 8.26
C ASP A 119 5.84 6.47 8.84
N LEU A 120 5.26 7.34 8.03
CA LEU A 120 4.18 8.26 8.42
C LEU A 120 3.12 8.34 7.34
N VAL A 121 1.89 8.65 7.75
CA VAL A 121 0.75 8.78 6.84
C VAL A 121 -0.02 10.07 7.14
N VAL A 122 -0.19 10.91 6.12
CA VAL A 122 -1.13 12.04 6.13
C VAL A 122 -2.25 11.72 5.16
N ALA A 123 -3.48 11.72 5.63
CA ALA A 123 -4.65 11.38 4.84
C ALA A 123 -5.59 12.58 4.67
N SER A 124 -6.27 12.65 3.53
CA SER A 124 -7.43 13.53 3.38
C SER A 124 -8.65 12.95 4.08
N ASP A 125 -9.60 13.80 4.41
CA ASP A 125 -10.86 13.44 5.08
C ASP A 125 -11.78 12.55 4.23
N ASP A 126 -11.55 12.49 2.92
CA ASP A 126 -12.24 11.61 1.96
C ASP A 126 -11.53 10.25 1.73
N ALA A 127 -10.42 10.00 2.42
CA ALA A 127 -9.66 8.76 2.22
C ALA A 127 -10.40 7.55 2.79
N ILE A 128 -10.34 6.44 2.04
CA ILE A 128 -10.93 5.14 2.39
C ILE A 128 -9.82 4.08 2.39
N PHE A 129 -9.76 3.29 3.45
CA PHE A 129 -8.76 2.24 3.65
C PHE A 129 -9.42 0.87 3.76
N GLY A 130 -8.83 -0.17 3.18
CA GLY A 130 -9.37 -1.51 3.28
C GLY A 130 -8.53 -2.58 2.59
N GLN A 131 -8.78 -3.84 2.97
CA GLN A 131 -8.17 -5.03 2.37
C GLN A 131 -9.29 -6.00 1.95
N PRO A 132 -9.93 -5.75 0.78
CA PRO A 132 -11.11 -6.49 0.34
C PRO A 132 -10.82 -7.82 -0.34
N GLU A 133 -9.56 -8.29 -0.38
CA GLU A 133 -9.10 -9.45 -1.13
C GLU A 133 -9.88 -10.72 -0.79
N ILE A 134 -10.17 -10.94 0.48
CA ILE A 134 -10.92 -12.12 0.95
C ILE A 134 -12.31 -12.24 0.31
N ARG A 135 -12.93 -11.10 -0.07
CA ARG A 135 -14.28 -11.07 -0.64
C ARG A 135 -14.39 -11.68 -2.03
N PHE A 136 -13.25 -11.89 -2.71
CA PHE A 136 -13.21 -12.56 -4.00
C PHE A 136 -12.20 -13.71 -4.04
N GLY A 137 -11.85 -14.27 -2.86
CA GLY A 137 -10.99 -15.44 -2.75
C GLY A 137 -9.52 -15.18 -3.06
N SER A 138 -9.04 -13.98 -2.76
CA SER A 138 -7.64 -13.60 -2.88
C SER A 138 -7.01 -13.28 -1.53
N ALA A 139 -5.69 -13.16 -1.49
CA ALA A 139 -4.91 -12.96 -0.28
C ALA A 139 -4.29 -11.57 -0.19
N VAL A 140 -4.06 -11.11 1.04
CA VAL A 140 -3.26 -9.91 1.35
C VAL A 140 -1.78 -10.27 1.29
N VAL A 141 -0.96 -9.46 0.61
CA VAL A 141 0.48 -9.70 0.48
C VAL A 141 1.23 -9.35 1.76
N ALA A 142 1.01 -8.15 2.32
CA ALA A 142 1.73 -7.68 3.50
C ALA A 142 0.81 -7.53 4.71
N GLN A 143 0.73 -8.55 5.56
CA GLN A 143 -0.08 -8.56 6.78
C GLN A 143 0.50 -7.68 7.90
N ALA A 144 0.67 -6.38 7.64
CA ALA A 144 1.23 -5.43 8.59
C ALA A 144 0.18 -4.83 9.57
N LEU A 145 -1.11 -4.88 9.23
CA LEU A 145 -2.19 -4.32 10.05
C LEU A 145 -2.14 -4.71 11.54
N PRO A 146 -1.89 -5.99 11.94
CA PRO A 146 -1.84 -6.34 13.35
C PRO A 146 -0.78 -5.59 14.17
N TRP A 147 0.29 -5.14 13.51
CA TRP A 147 1.38 -4.39 14.12
C TRP A 147 1.04 -2.91 14.30
N LEU A 148 0.18 -2.37 13.43
CA LEU A 148 -0.20 -0.96 13.42
C LEU A 148 -1.43 -0.68 14.28
N ILE A 149 -2.51 -1.47 14.13
CA ILE A 149 -3.81 -1.21 14.75
C ILE A 149 -4.24 -2.27 15.78
N GLY A 150 -3.35 -3.24 16.04
CA GLY A 150 -3.62 -4.34 16.97
C GLY A 150 -4.47 -5.46 16.36
N ALA A 151 -4.34 -6.66 16.92
CA ALA A 151 -4.84 -7.88 16.31
C ALA A 151 -6.38 -7.93 16.12
N ARG A 152 -7.18 -7.30 16.99
CA ARG A 152 -8.65 -7.36 16.88
C ARG A 152 -9.16 -6.50 15.73
N ARG A 153 -8.73 -5.24 15.63
CA ARG A 153 -9.08 -4.31 14.54
C ARG A 153 -8.60 -4.85 13.20
N ALA A 154 -7.36 -5.38 13.16
CA ALA A 154 -6.82 -6.00 11.96
C ALA A 154 -7.65 -7.20 11.49
N LYS A 155 -8.03 -8.12 12.41
CA LYS A 155 -8.87 -9.27 12.08
C LYS A 155 -10.25 -8.85 11.59
N GLU A 156 -10.88 -7.84 12.20
CA GLU A 156 -12.16 -7.32 11.74
C GLU A 156 -12.08 -6.83 10.29
N LEU A 157 -11.07 -6.02 9.95
CA LEU A 157 -10.87 -5.51 8.59
C LEU A 157 -10.57 -6.63 7.60
N VAL A 158 -9.58 -7.48 7.89
CA VAL A 158 -9.09 -8.49 6.95
C VAL A 158 -10.09 -9.64 6.78
N LEU A 159 -10.70 -10.15 7.87
CA LEU A 159 -11.61 -11.30 7.80
C LEU A 159 -12.99 -10.92 7.22
N ALA A 160 -13.40 -9.66 7.36
CA ALA A 160 -14.61 -9.15 6.71
C ALA A 160 -14.34 -8.55 5.31
N GLY A 161 -13.08 -8.28 4.99
CA GLY A 161 -12.68 -7.54 3.79
C GLY A 161 -13.28 -6.12 3.80
N GLY A 162 -13.44 -5.55 5.00
CA GLY A 162 -14.12 -4.27 5.19
C GLY A 162 -13.30 -3.06 4.76
N GLU A 163 -13.95 -1.92 4.78
CA GLU A 163 -13.34 -0.61 4.54
C GLU A 163 -13.61 0.30 5.74
N ILE A 164 -12.68 1.19 6.05
CA ILE A 164 -12.81 2.23 7.06
C ILE A 164 -12.55 3.60 6.46
N ASP A 165 -13.19 4.62 6.99
CA ASP A 165 -12.98 6.03 6.63
C ASP A 165 -11.74 6.61 7.34
N ALA A 166 -11.34 7.80 6.92
CA ALA A 166 -10.16 8.49 7.46
C ALA A 166 -10.25 8.78 8.98
N PRO A 167 -11.39 9.24 9.52
CA PRO A 167 -11.55 9.40 10.97
C PRO A 167 -11.35 8.10 11.75
N THR A 168 -11.91 7.00 11.29
CA THR A 168 -11.73 5.67 11.91
C THR A 168 -10.27 5.20 11.81
N ALA A 169 -9.61 5.42 10.65
CA ALA A 169 -8.20 5.10 10.47
C ALA A 169 -7.31 5.89 11.44
N LEU A 170 -7.63 7.15 11.72
CA LEU A 170 -6.95 7.97 12.73
C LEU A 170 -7.17 7.42 14.15
N ASP A 171 -8.41 7.10 14.52
CA ASP A 171 -8.72 6.50 15.84
C ASP A 171 -8.00 5.16 16.05
N TYR A 172 -7.87 4.37 14.99
CA TYR A 172 -7.15 3.09 15.04
C TYR A 172 -5.62 3.27 15.12
N GLY A 173 -5.10 4.45 14.82
CA GLY A 173 -3.67 4.71 14.72
C GLY A 173 -3.04 4.20 13.41
N LEU A 174 -3.86 3.93 12.38
CA LEU A 174 -3.39 3.54 11.06
C LEU A 174 -2.77 4.73 10.31
N VAL A 175 -3.27 5.95 10.57
CA VAL A 175 -2.76 7.19 9.99
C VAL A 175 -2.39 8.20 11.09
N ASN A 176 -1.41 9.08 10.80
CA ASN A 176 -0.93 10.05 11.78
C ASN A 176 -1.76 11.33 11.82
N ARG A 177 -2.32 11.74 10.67
CA ARG A 177 -3.12 12.96 10.51
C ARG A 177 -4.21 12.76 9.49
N VAL A 178 -5.36 13.40 9.76
CA VAL A 178 -6.45 13.57 8.79
C VAL A 178 -6.71 15.06 8.63
N VAL A 179 -6.76 15.53 7.39
CA VAL A 179 -6.95 16.95 7.05
C VAL A 179 -7.94 17.07 5.89
N PRO A 180 -8.58 18.24 5.70
CA PRO A 180 -9.37 18.50 4.49
C PRO A 180 -8.53 18.23 3.23
N ALA A 181 -9.16 17.73 2.18
CA ALA A 181 -8.46 17.38 0.93
C ALA A 181 -7.64 18.56 0.35
N ALA A 182 -8.12 19.81 0.51
CA ALA A 182 -7.39 21.00 0.07
C ALA A 182 -6.09 21.26 0.85
N ASP A 183 -5.99 20.77 2.08
CA ASP A 183 -4.85 20.97 2.98
C ASP A 183 -3.88 19.79 2.96
N LEU A 184 -4.20 18.70 2.26
CA LEU A 184 -3.41 17.47 2.27
C LEU A 184 -1.97 17.69 1.81
N GLU A 185 -1.78 18.35 0.67
CA GLU A 185 -0.45 18.61 0.13
C GLU A 185 0.35 19.58 0.99
N PRO A 186 -0.15 20.80 1.35
CA PRO A 186 0.61 21.72 2.19
C PRO A 186 0.98 21.14 3.56
N VAL A 187 0.08 20.41 4.24
CA VAL A 187 0.36 19.79 5.54
C VAL A 187 1.40 18.67 5.43
N THR A 188 1.33 17.87 4.34
CA THR A 188 2.34 16.83 4.09
C THR A 188 3.71 17.45 3.84
N HIS A 189 3.79 18.51 3.05
CA HIS A 189 5.05 19.19 2.77
C HIS A 189 5.61 19.92 4.00
N GLU A 190 4.78 20.47 4.86
CA GLU A 190 5.22 21.06 6.14
C GLU A 190 5.85 19.99 7.04
N LEU A 191 5.21 18.82 7.17
CA LEU A 191 5.76 17.68 7.90
C LEU A 191 7.09 17.23 7.30
N ALA A 192 7.15 17.07 5.97
CA ALA A 192 8.38 16.66 5.27
C ALA A 192 9.53 17.65 5.47
N ARG A 193 9.25 18.97 5.38
CA ARG A 193 10.25 20.02 5.66
C ARG A 193 10.73 19.97 7.11
N THR A 194 9.83 19.71 8.06
CA THR A 194 10.21 19.55 9.48
C THR A 194 11.17 18.37 9.67
N LEU A 195 10.88 17.21 9.09
CA LEU A 195 11.77 16.05 9.15
C LEU A 195 13.12 16.32 8.45
N ALA A 196 13.10 17.05 7.36
CA ALA A 196 14.30 17.39 6.59
C ALA A 196 15.28 18.33 7.32
N MET A 197 14.84 19.00 8.40
CA MET A 197 15.73 19.82 9.25
C MET A 197 16.66 18.97 10.14
N VAL A 198 16.30 17.70 10.38
CA VAL A 198 17.10 16.80 11.22
C VAL A 198 18.33 16.35 10.43
N ASP A 199 19.47 16.18 11.12
CA ASP A 199 20.68 15.61 10.51
C ASP A 199 20.38 14.23 9.90
N PRO A 200 20.79 13.96 8.64
CA PRO A 200 20.46 12.72 7.95
C PRO A 200 20.98 11.46 8.64
N GLY A 201 22.17 11.53 9.27
CA GLY A 201 22.74 10.42 10.01
C GLY A 201 21.93 10.10 11.26
N VAL A 202 21.53 11.14 12.01
CA VAL A 202 20.66 10.99 13.19
C VAL A 202 19.31 10.43 12.79
N MET A 203 18.68 10.97 11.74
CA MET A 203 17.39 10.50 11.23
C MET A 203 17.43 9.01 10.88
N ARG A 204 18.40 8.61 10.07
CA ARG A 204 18.58 7.23 9.64
C ARG A 204 18.75 6.27 10.82
N LEU A 205 19.58 6.63 11.81
CA LEU A 205 19.83 5.79 12.98
C LEU A 205 18.60 5.73 13.90
N THR A 206 17.85 6.82 14.03
CA THR A 206 16.61 6.87 14.80
C THR A 206 15.55 5.98 14.16
N LYS A 207 15.32 6.08 12.84
CA LYS A 207 14.40 5.18 12.10
C LYS A 207 14.80 3.72 12.32
N ARG A 208 16.10 3.39 12.13
CA ARG A 208 16.60 2.02 12.38
C ARG A 208 16.36 1.54 13.80
N SER A 209 16.53 2.42 14.80
CA SER A 209 16.29 2.07 16.21
C SER A 209 14.82 1.74 16.47
N VAL A 210 13.89 2.50 15.89
CA VAL A 210 12.45 2.23 15.99
C VAL A 210 12.12 0.90 15.29
N ASN A 211 12.59 0.72 14.05
CA ASN A 211 12.31 -0.49 13.28
C ASN A 211 12.93 -1.73 13.92
N ALA A 212 14.10 -1.61 14.56
CA ALA A 212 14.75 -2.73 15.25
C ALA A 212 13.85 -3.37 16.34
N GLY A 213 13.04 -2.58 17.04
CA GLY A 213 12.09 -3.12 18.01
C GLY A 213 11.03 -4.02 17.36
N TRP A 214 10.55 -3.66 16.18
CA TRP A 214 9.62 -4.49 15.40
C TRP A 214 10.30 -5.73 14.81
N GLU A 215 11.51 -5.58 14.31
CA GLU A 215 12.29 -6.71 13.78
C GLU A 215 12.57 -7.76 14.85
N GLU A 216 13.01 -7.35 16.05
CA GLU A 216 13.23 -8.25 17.20
C GLU A 216 11.91 -8.92 17.65
N ALA A 217 10.79 -8.21 17.60
CA ALA A 217 9.47 -8.78 17.88
C ALA A 217 8.98 -9.75 16.78
N GLY A 218 9.65 -9.80 15.61
CA GLY A 218 9.38 -10.74 14.53
C GLY A 218 8.56 -10.18 13.37
N PHE A 219 8.52 -8.86 13.18
CA PHE A 219 7.73 -8.21 12.14
C PHE A 219 7.99 -8.80 10.73
N ARG A 220 9.23 -8.72 10.26
CA ARG A 220 9.61 -9.25 8.93
C ARG A 220 9.32 -10.74 8.78
N ARG A 221 9.60 -11.53 9.81
CA ARG A 221 9.30 -12.96 9.81
C ARG A 221 7.80 -13.22 9.68
N ALA A 222 6.97 -12.43 10.35
CA ALA A 222 5.50 -12.55 10.24
C ALA A 222 5.02 -12.21 8.82
N LEU A 223 5.59 -11.16 8.17
CA LEU A 223 5.28 -10.83 6.78
C LEU A 223 5.65 -11.97 5.82
N VAL A 224 6.84 -12.55 5.96
CA VAL A 224 7.28 -13.69 5.14
C VAL A 224 6.36 -14.90 5.33
N THR A 225 6.00 -15.24 6.58
CA THR A 225 5.03 -16.30 6.85
C THR A 225 3.65 -15.97 6.23
N GLY A 226 3.23 -14.71 6.29
CA GLY A 226 1.99 -14.23 5.67
C GLY A 226 1.97 -14.44 4.16
N VAL A 227 3.08 -14.16 3.48
CA VAL A 227 3.23 -14.39 2.04
C VAL A 227 3.19 -15.88 1.68
N ASP A 228 3.81 -16.75 2.48
CA ASP A 228 3.74 -18.19 2.23
C ASP A 228 2.30 -18.71 2.35
N LEU A 229 1.52 -18.23 3.33
CA LEU A 229 0.08 -18.52 3.45
C LEU A 229 -0.74 -17.89 2.32
N ALA A 230 -0.38 -16.68 1.87
CA ALA A 230 -1.00 -16.05 0.72
C ALA A 230 -0.81 -16.87 -0.55
N ALA A 231 0.39 -17.44 -0.75
CA ALA A 231 0.66 -18.32 -1.88
C ALA A 231 -0.21 -19.60 -1.82
N GLU A 232 -0.44 -20.17 -0.65
CA GLU A 232 -1.36 -21.29 -0.46
C GLU A 232 -2.80 -20.92 -0.82
N ILE A 233 -3.28 -19.74 -0.42
CA ILE A 233 -4.62 -19.23 -0.78
C ILE A 233 -4.73 -19.07 -2.30
N GLU A 234 -3.79 -18.39 -2.94
CA GLU A 234 -3.83 -18.10 -4.39
C GLU A 234 -3.68 -19.38 -5.25
N SER A 235 -3.04 -20.43 -4.71
CA SER A 235 -2.91 -21.75 -5.36
C SER A 235 -4.12 -22.66 -5.11
N THR A 236 -5.01 -22.30 -4.19
CA THR A 236 -6.15 -23.13 -3.82
C THR A 236 -7.39 -22.70 -4.61
N PRO A 237 -8.00 -23.60 -5.42
CA PRO A 237 -9.23 -23.28 -6.13
C PRO A 237 -10.34 -22.84 -5.17
N SER A 238 -11.00 -21.74 -5.51
CA SER A 238 -12.14 -21.23 -4.74
C SER A 238 -13.28 -20.89 -5.70
N PRO A 239 -14.53 -21.28 -5.38
CA PRO A 239 -15.70 -20.94 -6.21
C PRO A 239 -15.86 -19.43 -6.38
N GLU A 240 -15.56 -18.65 -5.34
CA GLU A 240 -15.62 -17.19 -5.36
C GLU A 240 -14.61 -16.59 -6.32
N ARG A 241 -13.39 -17.12 -6.34
CA ARG A 241 -12.35 -16.65 -7.26
C ARG A 241 -12.69 -17.02 -8.69
N ALA A 242 -13.12 -18.25 -8.94
CA ALA A 242 -13.52 -18.71 -10.26
C ALA A 242 -14.66 -17.85 -10.84
N GLU A 243 -15.66 -17.51 -10.01
CA GLU A 243 -16.77 -16.66 -10.43
C GLU A 243 -16.33 -15.22 -10.67
N PHE A 244 -15.46 -14.66 -9.82
CA PHE A 244 -14.89 -13.33 -10.04
C PHE A 244 -14.14 -13.26 -11.38
N ASP A 245 -13.24 -14.21 -11.64
CA ASP A 245 -12.43 -14.27 -12.85
C ASP A 245 -13.30 -14.49 -14.11
N ARG A 246 -14.38 -15.29 -14.00
CA ARG A 246 -15.37 -15.44 -15.06
C ARG A 246 -16.04 -14.10 -15.40
N ILE A 247 -16.49 -13.36 -14.38
CA ILE A 247 -17.13 -12.06 -14.59
C ILE A 247 -16.12 -11.07 -15.17
N VAL A 248 -14.87 -11.06 -14.71
CA VAL A 248 -13.81 -10.21 -15.31
C VAL A 248 -13.68 -10.48 -16.79
N THR A 249 -13.64 -11.77 -17.18
CA THR A 249 -13.47 -12.18 -18.57
C THR A 249 -14.67 -11.84 -19.45
N GLU A 250 -15.89 -12.08 -18.96
CA GLU A 250 -17.10 -11.93 -19.75
C GLU A 250 -17.68 -10.52 -19.75
N GLN A 251 -17.53 -9.77 -18.66
CA GLN A 251 -18.22 -8.50 -18.42
C GLN A 251 -17.29 -7.35 -18.01
N GLY A 252 -16.04 -7.66 -17.74
CA GLY A 252 -15.01 -6.71 -17.35
C GLY A 252 -14.89 -6.50 -15.83
N LEU A 253 -13.74 -5.93 -15.41
CA LEU A 253 -13.36 -5.76 -14.01
C LEU A 253 -14.38 -4.96 -13.19
N LYS A 254 -15.00 -3.93 -13.78
CA LYS A 254 -16.00 -3.09 -13.07
C LYS A 254 -17.19 -3.91 -12.58
N GLU A 255 -17.68 -4.83 -13.39
CA GLU A 255 -18.81 -5.69 -13.05
C GLU A 255 -18.41 -6.75 -12.00
N ALA A 256 -17.21 -7.30 -12.09
CA ALA A 256 -16.67 -8.21 -11.09
C ALA A 256 -16.54 -7.55 -9.71
N VAL A 257 -16.01 -6.32 -9.65
CA VAL A 257 -15.95 -5.54 -8.41
C VAL A 257 -17.35 -5.25 -7.87
N ARG A 258 -18.31 -4.88 -8.74
CA ARG A 258 -19.69 -4.67 -8.32
C ARG A 258 -20.30 -5.95 -7.74
N TRP A 259 -20.14 -7.10 -8.40
CA TRP A 259 -20.59 -8.41 -7.92
C TRP A 259 -20.00 -8.74 -6.56
N ARG A 260 -18.68 -8.54 -6.39
CA ARG A 260 -18.00 -8.71 -5.12
C ARG A 260 -18.66 -7.91 -4.01
N ASP A 261 -18.85 -6.60 -4.23
CA ASP A 261 -19.35 -5.68 -3.20
C ASP A 261 -20.82 -5.93 -2.86
N GLU A 262 -21.66 -6.29 -3.84
CA GLU A 262 -23.07 -6.60 -3.63
C GLU A 262 -23.30 -7.79 -2.71
N ARG A 263 -22.42 -8.80 -2.74
CA ARG A 263 -22.50 -9.99 -1.87
C ARG A 263 -22.36 -9.65 -0.38
N PHE A 264 -21.69 -8.56 -0.06
CA PHE A 264 -21.42 -8.12 1.32
C PHE A 264 -22.29 -6.94 1.76
N LYS A 265 -23.19 -6.48 0.90
CA LYS A 265 -24.27 -5.57 1.32
C LYS A 265 -25.27 -6.37 2.12
N GLY A 266 -25.32 -6.13 3.45
CA GLY A 266 -26.35 -6.72 4.28
C GLY A 266 -27.77 -6.40 3.77
N PRO A 267 -28.82 -7.13 4.22
CA PRO A 267 -30.17 -6.79 3.88
C PRO A 267 -30.40 -5.31 4.22
N ARG A 268 -30.88 -4.54 3.25
CA ARG A 268 -31.27 -3.14 3.48
C ARG A 268 -32.35 -3.17 4.57
N ALA A 269 -31.99 -2.62 5.76
CA ALA A 269 -32.94 -2.43 6.85
C ALA A 269 -34.05 -1.46 6.44
#